data_6e2ea670822645e6d15dc27d594ab410
#
_entry.id   6e2ea670822645e6d15dc27d594ab410
#
_cell.length_a   1.000
_cell.length_b   1.000
_cell.length_c   1.000
_cell.angle_alpha   90.00
_cell.angle_beta   90.00
_cell.angle_gamma   90.00
#
_symmetry.space_group_name_H-M   'P 1'
#
loop_
_entity.id
_entity.type
_entity.pdbx_description
1 polymer ?
#
loop_
_entity_poly.entity_id
_entity_poly.type
_entity_poly.pdbx_seq_one_letter_code
_entity_poly.pdbx_strand_id
1 'polypeptide(L)'
;MRWKGLLEEYGEQLPLNADTPLLSLNEGNTPLIELKSLSEEWGIELYAKVEGANPTGSFKDRGMVLAVAKAVESGSTTVICASTGNTSASAAAYAARAGIKCIVVIPEGKIAQGKLAQAVMYGAEIISIEGNFDEALEIVRELSKTESVTLVNSVNPYRLEGQKTAAFEVIEGLGEAPDVLAIPVGNAGNISAYWKGFKEYSDRSASSLPRMFGFEASGAAALVHDRVFPQPETIATAIRIGNPASWALAVDALKESNGHIDEVTDEEILEAYQLMARKEGIFAEPASCASIAGIKKSLEKGLLEPGAKVVAVLTGNGLKDPVTAMECSPVTPVKLPNDRELVKDYIKGTIGV
;
A
#
# COMPACT_ATOMS: atom_id res chain seq x y z
N MET A 1 -12.99 -3.74 -22.84
CA MET A 1 -13.95 -4.43 -21.93
C MET A 1 -14.12 -3.62 -20.64
N ARG A 2 -15.24 -3.80 -19.92
CA ARG A 2 -15.41 -3.15 -18.61
C ARG A 2 -14.69 -4.01 -17.56
N TRP A 3 -13.84 -3.39 -16.75
CA TRP A 3 -13.21 -4.04 -15.58
C TRP A 3 -14.26 -4.58 -14.60
N LYS A 4 -14.06 -5.78 -14.09
CA LYS A 4 -15.02 -6.46 -13.22
C LYS A 4 -14.48 -6.82 -11.85
N GLY A 5 -13.22 -6.54 -11.61
CA GLY A 5 -12.49 -6.86 -10.39
C GLY A 5 -11.55 -8.05 -10.54
N LEU A 6 -10.65 -8.20 -9.58
CA LEU A 6 -9.52 -9.14 -9.67
C LEU A 6 -9.93 -10.59 -9.84
N LEU A 7 -11.00 -11.03 -9.15
CA LEU A 7 -11.40 -12.44 -9.16
C LEU A 7 -11.96 -12.89 -10.50
N GLU A 8 -12.57 -11.98 -11.29
CA GLU A 8 -13.01 -12.29 -12.64
C GLU A 8 -11.87 -12.14 -13.66
N GLU A 9 -11.05 -11.08 -13.55
CA GLU A 9 -10.03 -10.77 -14.56
C GLU A 9 -8.84 -11.73 -14.50
N TYR A 10 -8.46 -12.15 -13.30
CA TYR A 10 -7.31 -13.03 -13.07
C TYR A 10 -7.71 -14.39 -12.46
N GLY A 11 -8.96 -14.84 -12.68
CA GLY A 11 -9.48 -16.06 -12.07
C GLY A 11 -8.66 -17.31 -12.34
N GLU A 12 -8.09 -17.45 -13.54
CA GLU A 12 -7.23 -18.58 -13.92
C GLU A 12 -5.87 -18.60 -13.19
N GLN A 13 -5.43 -17.42 -12.70
CA GLN A 13 -4.16 -17.23 -12.00
C GLN A 13 -4.31 -17.21 -10.48
N LEU A 14 -5.55 -17.21 -10.01
CA LEU A 14 -5.90 -17.18 -8.60
C LEU A 14 -6.39 -18.57 -8.12
N PRO A 15 -6.22 -18.91 -6.83
CA PRO A 15 -6.64 -20.20 -6.29
C PRO A 15 -8.16 -20.24 -6.08
N LEU A 16 -8.93 -20.02 -7.14
CA LEU A 16 -10.38 -20.07 -7.15
C LEU A 16 -10.87 -21.49 -7.50
N ASN A 17 -12.07 -21.81 -7.04
CA ASN A 17 -12.82 -22.99 -7.47
C ASN A 17 -14.30 -22.62 -7.72
N ALA A 18 -15.14 -23.59 -8.04
CA ALA A 18 -16.54 -23.37 -8.39
C ALA A 18 -17.38 -22.77 -7.24
N ASP A 19 -16.96 -22.98 -5.99
CA ASP A 19 -17.66 -22.52 -4.78
C ASP A 19 -17.14 -21.15 -4.31
N THR A 20 -16.05 -20.62 -4.91
CA THR A 20 -15.51 -19.31 -4.55
C THR A 20 -16.43 -18.21 -5.04
N PRO A 21 -17.02 -17.37 -4.16
CA PRO A 21 -17.85 -16.27 -4.61
C PRO A 21 -16.99 -15.19 -5.30
N LEU A 22 -17.42 -14.76 -6.47
CA LEU A 22 -16.75 -13.69 -7.23
C LEU A 22 -17.10 -12.31 -6.63
N LEU A 23 -16.60 -12.06 -5.43
CA LEU A 23 -16.74 -10.77 -4.76
C LEU A 23 -15.97 -9.69 -5.51
N SER A 24 -16.51 -8.48 -5.58
CA SER A 24 -15.78 -7.33 -6.11
C SER A 24 -16.37 -6.00 -5.63
N LEU A 25 -15.49 -5.04 -5.42
CA LEU A 25 -15.74 -3.60 -5.35
C LEU A 25 -15.04 -2.87 -6.51
N ASN A 26 -14.67 -3.60 -7.58
CA ASN A 26 -13.85 -3.19 -8.73
C ASN A 26 -12.41 -2.83 -8.33
N GLU A 27 -11.86 -3.52 -7.36
CA GLU A 27 -10.45 -3.44 -6.97
C GLU A 27 -9.53 -3.89 -8.12
N GLY A 28 -8.31 -3.40 -8.12
CA GLY A 28 -7.36 -3.60 -9.23
C GLY A 28 -7.56 -2.58 -10.36
N ASN A 29 -6.92 -2.84 -11.51
CA ASN A 29 -6.85 -1.92 -12.64
C ASN A 29 -6.48 -0.50 -12.21
N THR A 30 -5.57 -0.41 -11.25
CA THR A 30 -5.13 0.87 -10.72
C THR A 30 -4.27 1.61 -11.73
N PRO A 31 -4.32 2.94 -11.76
CA PRO A 31 -3.56 3.71 -12.74
C PRO A 31 -2.06 3.42 -12.67
N LEU A 32 -1.44 3.30 -13.84
CA LEU A 32 -0.01 3.35 -14.04
C LEU A 32 0.30 4.68 -14.74
N ILE A 33 0.86 5.63 -14.00
CA ILE A 33 1.00 7.03 -14.43
C ILE A 33 2.48 7.33 -14.65
N GLU A 34 2.84 7.84 -15.84
CA GLU A 34 4.17 8.39 -16.10
C GLU A 34 4.37 9.67 -15.29
N LEU A 35 5.45 9.73 -14.51
CA LEU A 35 5.84 10.89 -13.70
C LEU A 35 6.77 11.78 -14.53
N LYS A 36 6.19 12.56 -15.44
CA LYS A 36 6.95 13.30 -16.48
C LYS A 36 7.96 14.28 -15.92
N SER A 37 7.55 15.08 -14.93
CA SER A 37 8.45 16.09 -14.35
C SER A 37 9.64 15.45 -13.66
N LEU A 38 9.41 14.35 -12.94
CA LEU A 38 10.48 13.63 -12.26
C LEU A 38 11.32 12.79 -13.22
N SER A 39 10.73 12.23 -14.29
CA SER A 39 11.47 11.52 -15.34
C SER A 39 12.48 12.44 -16.01
N GLU A 40 12.06 13.63 -16.41
CA GLU A 40 12.93 14.64 -17.03
C GLU A 40 14.03 15.10 -16.07
N GLU A 41 13.69 15.37 -14.79
CA GLU A 41 14.64 15.85 -13.78
C GLU A 41 15.67 14.77 -13.41
N TRP A 42 15.25 13.51 -13.34
CA TRP A 42 16.09 12.41 -12.87
C TRP A 42 16.74 11.60 -13.97
N GLY A 43 16.40 11.85 -15.23
CA GLY A 43 16.98 11.17 -16.40
C GLY A 43 16.65 9.67 -16.49
N ILE A 44 15.46 9.27 -16.04
CA ILE A 44 14.96 7.90 -16.08
C ILE A 44 13.52 7.88 -16.61
N GLU A 45 13.00 6.72 -17.03
CA GLU A 45 11.58 6.53 -17.32
C GLU A 45 10.85 6.13 -16.04
N LEU A 46 10.24 7.07 -15.34
CA LEU A 46 9.60 6.85 -14.04
C LEU A 46 8.08 6.79 -14.14
N TYR A 47 7.51 5.72 -13.60
CA TYR A 47 6.07 5.50 -13.51
C TYR A 47 5.64 5.29 -12.05
N ALA A 48 4.41 5.68 -11.73
CA ALA A 48 3.75 5.39 -10.47
C ALA A 48 2.62 4.38 -10.65
N LYS A 49 2.66 3.26 -9.95
CA LYS A 49 1.52 2.35 -9.78
C LYS A 49 0.69 2.83 -8.60
N VAL A 50 -0.44 3.49 -8.90
CA VAL A 50 -1.23 4.24 -7.92
C VAL A 50 -2.24 3.32 -7.22
N GLU A 51 -1.78 2.51 -6.28
CA GLU A 51 -2.60 1.58 -5.49
C GLU A 51 -3.58 2.29 -4.55
N GLY A 52 -3.37 3.57 -4.28
CA GLY A 52 -4.31 4.43 -3.57
C GLY A 52 -5.65 4.64 -4.30
N ALA A 53 -5.76 4.25 -5.58
CA ALA A 53 -6.99 4.28 -6.35
C ALA A 53 -7.91 3.07 -6.12
N ASN A 54 -7.47 2.05 -5.40
CA ASN A 54 -8.35 0.95 -4.98
C ASN A 54 -9.54 1.45 -4.14
N PRO A 55 -10.65 0.71 -4.08
CA PRO A 55 -11.91 1.15 -3.46
C PRO A 55 -11.80 1.67 -2.02
N THR A 56 -10.99 1.04 -1.17
CA THR A 56 -10.77 1.54 0.20
C THR A 56 -9.56 2.45 0.35
N GLY A 57 -8.91 2.79 -0.77
CA GLY A 57 -7.78 3.71 -0.83
C GLY A 57 -6.42 3.06 -0.58
N SER A 58 -6.23 1.75 -0.78
CA SER A 58 -4.91 1.11 -0.68
C SER A 58 -4.84 -0.24 -1.38
N PHE A 59 -3.61 -0.71 -1.63
CA PHE A 59 -3.32 -2.04 -2.19
C PHE A 59 -3.90 -3.22 -1.40
N LYS A 60 -4.30 -2.98 -0.13
CA LYS A 60 -4.84 -4.04 0.73
C LYS A 60 -6.07 -4.71 0.12
N ASP A 61 -6.82 -4.01 -0.70
CA ASP A 61 -8.03 -4.49 -1.35
C ASP A 61 -7.79 -5.71 -2.24
N ARG A 62 -6.64 -5.73 -2.94
CA ARG A 62 -6.27 -6.86 -3.81
C ARG A 62 -6.21 -8.20 -3.07
N GLY A 63 -5.52 -8.22 -1.96
CA GLY A 63 -5.43 -9.44 -1.15
C GLY A 63 -6.67 -9.70 -0.32
N MET A 64 -7.40 -8.65 0.05
CA MET A 64 -8.56 -8.78 0.93
C MET A 64 -9.76 -9.37 0.21
N VAL A 65 -10.02 -9.00 -1.03
CA VAL A 65 -11.12 -9.57 -1.81
C VAL A 65 -11.00 -11.08 -1.89
N LEU A 66 -9.79 -11.59 -2.15
CA LEU A 66 -9.56 -13.04 -2.22
C LEU A 66 -9.63 -13.69 -0.85
N ALA A 67 -9.02 -13.10 0.19
CA ALA A 67 -9.06 -13.65 1.54
C ALA A 67 -10.49 -13.77 2.09
N VAL A 68 -11.34 -12.77 1.82
CA VAL A 68 -12.77 -12.81 2.22
C VAL A 68 -13.57 -13.78 1.36
N ALA A 69 -13.33 -13.84 0.04
CA ALA A 69 -13.97 -14.83 -0.82
C ALA A 69 -13.68 -16.27 -0.37
N LYS A 70 -12.41 -16.55 -0.02
CA LYS A 70 -12.00 -17.88 0.50
C LYS A 70 -12.55 -18.14 1.92
N ALA A 71 -12.74 -17.12 2.74
CA ALA A 71 -13.43 -17.27 4.02
C ALA A 71 -14.89 -17.68 3.82
N VAL A 72 -15.61 -17.03 2.91
CA VAL A 72 -17.00 -17.39 2.58
C VAL A 72 -17.08 -18.80 1.98
N GLU A 73 -16.19 -19.14 1.05
CA GLU A 73 -16.08 -20.49 0.47
C GLU A 73 -15.90 -21.56 1.56
N SER A 74 -15.12 -21.28 2.60
CA SER A 74 -14.93 -22.19 3.74
C SER A 74 -16.08 -22.21 4.74
N GLY A 75 -17.15 -21.45 4.50
CA GLY A 75 -18.32 -21.36 5.37
C GLY A 75 -18.17 -20.39 6.56
N SER A 76 -17.12 -19.57 6.60
CA SER A 76 -16.97 -18.57 7.65
C SER A 76 -18.02 -17.47 7.54
N THR A 77 -18.64 -17.14 8.67
CA THR A 77 -19.61 -16.04 8.79
C THR A 77 -18.99 -14.76 9.36
N THR A 78 -17.72 -14.84 9.75
CA THR A 78 -17.00 -13.74 10.40
C THR A 78 -15.54 -13.75 10.02
N VAL A 79 -15.01 -12.58 9.66
CA VAL A 79 -13.57 -12.35 9.53
C VAL A 79 -13.05 -11.51 10.68
N ILE A 80 -11.78 -11.73 11.07
CA ILE A 80 -11.14 -11.01 12.17
C ILE A 80 -9.76 -10.51 11.75
N CYS A 81 -9.39 -9.32 12.21
CA CYS A 81 -8.03 -8.80 12.03
C CYS A 81 -7.58 -7.90 13.19
N ALA A 82 -6.28 -7.85 13.42
CA ALA A 82 -5.64 -6.84 14.25
C ALA A 82 -5.08 -5.73 13.33
N SER A 83 -5.68 -4.54 13.34
CA SER A 83 -5.18 -3.40 12.54
C SER A 83 -5.92 -2.11 12.88
N THR A 84 -5.19 -0.99 12.95
CA THR A 84 -5.75 0.37 13.06
C THR A 84 -5.77 1.14 11.74
N GLY A 85 -5.45 0.49 10.60
CA GLY A 85 -5.18 1.19 9.34
C GLY A 85 -5.80 0.55 8.10
N ASN A 86 -5.01 0.50 7.01
CA ASN A 86 -5.48 0.06 5.70
C ASN A 86 -6.05 -1.38 5.68
N THR A 87 -5.54 -2.28 6.55
CA THR A 87 -6.04 -3.65 6.62
C THR A 87 -7.44 -3.71 7.20
N SER A 88 -7.73 -2.99 8.31
CA SER A 88 -9.07 -2.98 8.90
C SER A 88 -10.10 -2.33 7.98
N ALA A 89 -9.74 -1.24 7.31
CA ALA A 89 -10.63 -0.58 6.34
C ALA A 89 -11.03 -1.55 5.20
N SER A 90 -10.05 -2.24 4.64
CA SER A 90 -10.28 -3.22 3.57
C SER A 90 -11.07 -4.44 4.06
N ALA A 91 -10.72 -5.02 5.23
CA ALA A 91 -11.43 -6.16 5.80
C ALA A 91 -12.92 -5.85 6.03
N ALA A 92 -13.21 -4.69 6.61
CA ALA A 92 -14.59 -4.26 6.86
C ALA A 92 -15.39 -4.06 5.55
N ALA A 93 -14.77 -3.44 4.53
CA ALA A 93 -15.43 -3.20 3.25
C ALA A 93 -15.80 -4.52 2.53
N TYR A 94 -14.86 -5.46 2.44
CA TYR A 94 -15.11 -6.73 1.76
C TYR A 94 -15.99 -7.67 2.57
N ALA A 95 -15.93 -7.64 3.91
CA ALA A 95 -16.87 -8.36 4.76
C ALA A 95 -18.30 -7.82 4.58
N ALA A 96 -18.49 -6.51 4.58
CA ALA A 96 -19.79 -5.89 4.30
C ALA A 96 -20.29 -6.27 2.90
N ARG A 97 -19.42 -6.27 1.89
CA ARG A 97 -19.77 -6.69 0.52
C ARG A 97 -20.18 -8.15 0.45
N ALA A 98 -19.55 -9.01 1.25
CA ALA A 98 -19.85 -10.45 1.33
C ALA A 98 -21.05 -10.78 2.24
N GLY A 99 -21.59 -9.80 2.97
CA GLY A 99 -22.69 -10.03 3.93
C GLY A 99 -22.26 -10.80 5.17
N ILE A 100 -20.97 -10.79 5.55
CA ILE A 100 -20.44 -11.44 6.76
C ILE A 100 -19.94 -10.40 7.76
N LYS A 101 -19.74 -10.81 9.01
CA LYS A 101 -19.25 -9.92 10.08
C LYS A 101 -17.75 -9.66 9.93
N CYS A 102 -17.34 -8.45 10.37
CA CYS A 102 -15.93 -8.08 10.52
C CYS A 102 -15.65 -7.66 11.96
N ILE A 103 -14.66 -8.26 12.60
CA ILE A 103 -14.16 -7.88 13.92
C ILE A 103 -12.75 -7.32 13.75
N VAL A 104 -12.53 -6.13 14.32
CA VAL A 104 -11.23 -5.47 14.31
C VAL A 104 -10.74 -5.31 15.75
N VAL A 105 -9.61 -5.93 16.07
CA VAL A 105 -8.99 -5.83 17.40
C VAL A 105 -7.86 -4.80 17.33
N ILE A 106 -7.81 -3.87 18.28
CA ILE A 106 -6.85 -2.78 18.34
C ILE A 106 -6.33 -2.59 19.76
N PRO A 107 -5.08 -2.13 19.94
CA PRO A 107 -4.60 -1.72 21.25
C PRO A 107 -5.26 -0.41 21.71
N GLU A 108 -5.51 -0.29 23.01
CA GLU A 108 -6.07 0.91 23.62
C GLU A 108 -5.14 2.12 23.45
N GLY A 109 -5.73 3.32 23.33
CA GLY A 109 -5.00 4.59 23.32
C GLY A 109 -4.24 4.94 22.02
N LYS A 110 -4.14 4.05 21.05
CA LYS A 110 -3.46 4.28 19.75
C LYS A 110 -4.43 4.41 18.57
N ILE A 111 -5.60 4.95 18.82
CA ILE A 111 -6.66 5.10 17.82
C ILE A 111 -6.56 6.47 17.17
N ALA A 112 -5.95 6.56 15.99
CA ALA A 112 -6.19 7.68 15.12
C ALA A 112 -7.63 7.55 14.57
N GLN A 113 -8.57 8.36 15.09
CA GLN A 113 -9.99 8.27 14.75
C GLN A 113 -10.25 8.27 13.24
N GLY A 114 -9.47 9.04 12.46
CA GLY A 114 -9.57 9.08 11.00
C GLY A 114 -9.21 7.75 10.31
N LYS A 115 -8.30 6.94 10.89
CA LYS A 115 -7.90 5.66 10.29
C LYS A 115 -8.93 4.54 10.49
N LEU A 116 -9.71 4.60 11.57
CA LEU A 116 -10.81 3.65 11.82
C LEU A 116 -12.13 4.08 11.20
N ALA A 117 -12.28 5.33 10.77
CA ALA A 117 -13.54 5.86 10.24
C ALA A 117 -14.14 4.97 9.14
N GLN A 118 -13.33 4.46 8.23
CA GLN A 118 -13.81 3.54 7.19
C GLN A 118 -14.31 2.21 7.77
N ALA A 119 -13.57 1.57 8.68
CA ALA A 119 -13.99 0.30 9.27
C ALA A 119 -15.30 0.44 10.03
N VAL A 120 -15.46 1.54 10.79
CA VAL A 120 -16.68 1.87 11.52
C VAL A 120 -17.86 2.08 10.56
N MET A 121 -17.68 2.86 9.50
CA MET A 121 -18.74 3.14 8.52
C MET A 121 -19.15 1.90 7.72
N TYR A 122 -18.24 0.94 7.51
CA TYR A 122 -18.57 -0.35 6.91
C TYR A 122 -19.20 -1.36 7.91
N GLY A 123 -19.40 -0.97 9.17
CA GLY A 123 -20.12 -1.76 10.18
C GLY A 123 -19.25 -2.82 10.88
N ALA A 124 -17.91 -2.65 10.90
CA ALA A 124 -17.06 -3.54 11.68
C ALA A 124 -17.26 -3.34 13.18
N GLU A 125 -17.23 -4.44 13.94
CA GLU A 125 -17.14 -4.41 15.38
C GLU A 125 -15.69 -4.14 15.81
N ILE A 126 -15.50 -3.08 16.59
CA ILE A 126 -14.17 -2.65 17.04
C ILE A 126 -13.99 -3.07 18.50
N ILE A 127 -13.00 -3.90 18.76
CA ILE A 127 -12.63 -4.34 20.11
C ILE A 127 -11.29 -3.68 20.47
N SER A 128 -11.29 -2.90 21.54
CA SER A 128 -10.08 -2.32 22.12
C SER A 128 -9.59 -3.20 23.26
N ILE A 129 -8.29 -3.53 23.25
CA ILE A 129 -7.66 -4.32 24.29
C ILE A 129 -6.56 -3.50 25.00
N GLU A 130 -6.35 -3.74 26.28
CA GLU A 130 -5.15 -3.28 26.97
C GLU A 130 -3.93 -4.00 26.39
N GLY A 131 -2.85 -3.26 26.06
CA GLY A 131 -1.63 -3.83 25.52
C GLY A 131 -1.16 -3.17 24.23
N ASN A 132 -0.38 -3.92 23.43
CA ASN A 132 0.23 -3.46 22.19
C ASN A 132 -0.31 -4.20 20.96
N PHE A 133 0.22 -3.84 19.79
CA PHE A 133 -0.23 -4.43 18.51
C PHE A 133 0.10 -5.92 18.40
N ASP A 134 1.23 -6.37 18.94
CA ASP A 134 1.65 -7.77 18.83
C ASP A 134 0.76 -8.67 19.70
N GLU A 135 0.34 -8.19 20.86
CA GLU A 135 -0.64 -8.87 21.73
C GLU A 135 -2.02 -8.95 21.05
N ALA A 136 -2.47 -7.87 20.42
CA ALA A 136 -3.71 -7.90 19.62
C ALA A 136 -3.62 -8.93 18.47
N LEU A 137 -2.48 -9.00 17.80
CA LEU A 137 -2.26 -9.96 16.70
C LEU A 137 -2.21 -11.41 17.21
N GLU A 138 -1.61 -11.65 18.36
CA GLU A 138 -1.58 -12.97 18.99
C GLU A 138 -2.99 -13.45 19.36
N ILE A 139 -3.79 -12.61 20.00
CA ILE A 139 -5.18 -12.91 20.34
C ILE A 139 -5.99 -13.29 19.10
N VAL A 140 -5.94 -12.51 18.02
CA VAL A 140 -6.71 -12.84 16.81
C VAL A 140 -6.21 -14.11 16.11
N ARG A 141 -4.90 -14.43 16.23
CA ARG A 141 -4.34 -15.70 15.75
C ARG A 141 -4.84 -16.92 16.55
N GLU A 142 -4.93 -16.78 17.87
CA GLU A 142 -5.46 -17.85 18.72
C GLU A 142 -6.94 -18.07 18.47
N LEU A 143 -7.74 -17.01 18.44
CA LEU A 143 -9.17 -17.08 18.15
C LEU A 143 -9.45 -17.72 16.79
N SER A 144 -8.64 -17.44 15.78
CA SER A 144 -8.82 -18.04 14.45
C SER A 144 -8.55 -19.55 14.41
N LYS A 145 -7.92 -20.14 15.42
CA LYS A 145 -7.68 -21.58 15.53
C LYS A 145 -8.79 -22.30 16.32
N THR A 146 -9.45 -21.60 17.22
CA THR A 146 -10.41 -22.18 18.17
C THR A 146 -11.86 -21.83 17.85
N GLU A 147 -12.10 -20.71 17.19
CA GLU A 147 -13.42 -20.19 16.87
C GLU A 147 -13.69 -20.21 15.36
N SER A 148 -14.98 -20.18 15.00
CA SER A 148 -15.42 -20.15 13.58
C SER A 148 -15.22 -18.76 12.96
N VAL A 149 -14.00 -18.20 13.05
CA VAL A 149 -13.63 -16.92 12.48
C VAL A 149 -12.41 -17.07 11.59
N THR A 150 -12.35 -16.35 10.47
CA THR A 150 -11.20 -16.37 9.56
C THR A 150 -10.31 -15.17 9.78
N LEU A 151 -9.03 -15.40 10.11
CA LEU A 151 -8.01 -14.38 10.21
C LEU A 151 -7.63 -13.84 8.82
N VAL A 152 -7.72 -12.51 8.64
CA VAL A 152 -7.41 -11.85 7.36
C VAL A 152 -6.24 -10.85 7.44
N ASN A 153 -5.37 -11.00 8.43
CA ASN A 153 -4.09 -10.29 8.51
C ASN A 153 -3.12 -10.75 7.40
N SER A 154 -1.96 -10.12 7.30
CA SER A 154 -0.95 -10.41 6.26
C SER A 154 -0.40 -11.84 6.25
N VAL A 155 -0.58 -12.57 7.34
CA VAL A 155 -0.23 -14.00 7.45
C VAL A 155 -1.20 -14.92 6.70
N ASN A 156 -2.34 -14.45 6.27
CA ASN A 156 -3.27 -15.22 5.45
C ASN A 156 -2.69 -15.38 4.03
N PRO A 157 -2.48 -16.63 3.54
CA PRO A 157 -1.79 -16.86 2.27
C PRO A 157 -2.52 -16.26 1.06
N TYR A 158 -3.84 -16.20 1.09
CA TYR A 158 -4.65 -15.62 0.03
C TYR A 158 -4.41 -14.10 -0.16
N ARG A 159 -3.85 -13.43 0.86
CA ARG A 159 -3.45 -12.03 0.75
C ARG A 159 -2.36 -11.83 -0.30
N LEU A 160 -1.33 -12.68 -0.31
CA LEU A 160 -0.25 -12.62 -1.29
C LEU A 160 -0.75 -12.96 -2.70
N GLU A 161 -1.65 -13.95 -2.81
CA GLU A 161 -2.23 -14.35 -4.09
C GLU A 161 -3.01 -13.22 -4.76
N GLY A 162 -3.84 -12.50 -4.01
CA GLY A 162 -4.55 -11.34 -4.57
C GLY A 162 -3.60 -10.16 -4.87
N GLN A 163 -2.60 -9.90 -4.03
CA GLN A 163 -1.66 -8.80 -4.21
C GLN A 163 -0.73 -9.00 -5.41
N LYS A 164 -0.36 -10.24 -5.78
CA LYS A 164 0.52 -10.53 -6.92
C LYS A 164 -0.03 -10.00 -8.24
N THR A 165 -1.35 -9.84 -8.37
CA THR A 165 -2.00 -9.33 -9.59
C THR A 165 -1.57 -7.92 -9.97
N ALA A 166 -1.06 -7.14 -9.01
CA ALA A 166 -0.52 -5.82 -9.30
C ALA A 166 0.72 -5.87 -10.22
N ALA A 167 1.53 -6.93 -10.13
CA ALA A 167 2.66 -7.16 -11.03
C ALA A 167 2.17 -7.47 -12.46
N PHE A 168 1.07 -8.21 -12.60
CA PHE A 168 0.46 -8.48 -13.91
C PHE A 168 0.05 -7.16 -14.58
N GLU A 169 -0.68 -6.31 -13.86
CA GLU A 169 -1.11 -5.00 -14.35
C GLU A 169 0.06 -4.07 -14.71
N VAL A 170 1.19 -4.16 -14.02
CA VAL A 170 2.40 -3.39 -14.38
C VAL A 170 2.92 -3.83 -15.74
N ILE A 171 3.08 -5.13 -15.97
CA ILE A 171 3.57 -5.65 -17.25
C ILE A 171 2.57 -5.36 -18.38
N GLU A 172 1.28 -5.58 -18.14
CA GLU A 172 0.21 -5.31 -19.11
C GLU A 172 0.13 -3.82 -19.49
N GLY A 173 0.34 -2.94 -18.50
CA GLY A 173 0.31 -1.49 -18.72
C GLY A 173 1.53 -0.94 -19.45
N LEU A 174 2.72 -1.52 -19.24
CA LEU A 174 3.96 -1.12 -19.92
C LEU A 174 4.20 -1.90 -21.24
N GLY A 175 3.56 -3.06 -21.39
CA GLY A 175 3.86 -4.02 -22.46
C GLY A 175 5.08 -4.90 -22.18
N GLU A 176 5.81 -4.64 -21.11
CA GLU A 176 7.00 -5.37 -20.68
C GLU A 176 7.21 -5.19 -19.16
N ALA A 177 8.10 -5.98 -18.54
CA ALA A 177 8.51 -5.73 -17.17
C ALA A 177 9.43 -4.48 -17.11
N PRO A 178 9.35 -3.65 -16.04
CA PRO A 178 10.30 -2.55 -15.84
C PRO A 178 11.69 -3.10 -15.51
N ASP A 179 12.73 -2.26 -15.61
CA ASP A 179 14.07 -2.60 -15.14
C ASP A 179 14.09 -2.73 -13.60
N VAL A 180 13.35 -1.85 -12.93
CA VAL A 180 13.25 -1.82 -11.47
C VAL A 180 11.82 -1.59 -11.02
N LEU A 181 11.36 -2.39 -10.04
CA LEU A 181 10.18 -2.08 -9.25
C LEU A 181 10.61 -1.59 -7.87
N ALA A 182 10.27 -0.34 -7.53
CA ALA A 182 10.54 0.31 -6.26
C ALA A 182 9.30 0.27 -5.36
N ILE A 183 9.42 -0.26 -4.15
CA ILE A 183 8.27 -0.52 -3.28
C ILE A 183 8.57 -0.26 -1.81
N PRO A 184 7.65 0.39 -1.05
CA PRO A 184 7.77 0.51 0.40
C PRO A 184 7.70 -0.85 1.09
N VAL A 185 8.55 -1.05 2.10
CA VAL A 185 8.61 -2.29 2.87
C VAL A 185 8.30 -2.02 4.33
N GLY A 186 7.28 -2.70 4.85
CA GLY A 186 6.96 -2.77 6.28
C GLY A 186 6.82 -4.23 6.66
N ASN A 187 5.63 -4.84 6.50
CA ASN A 187 5.44 -6.27 6.80
C ASN A 187 5.98 -7.21 5.71
N ALA A 188 6.68 -6.67 4.71
CA ALA A 188 7.36 -7.34 3.62
C ALA A 188 6.47 -8.19 2.66
N GLY A 189 5.17 -8.35 2.94
CA GLY A 189 4.26 -9.15 2.11
C GLY A 189 4.05 -8.59 0.71
N ASN A 190 4.06 -7.25 0.55
CA ASN A 190 3.76 -6.65 -0.74
C ASN A 190 4.89 -6.84 -1.75
N ILE A 191 6.15 -6.63 -1.35
CA ILE A 191 7.32 -6.89 -2.21
C ILE A 191 7.39 -8.38 -2.61
N SER A 192 7.09 -9.28 -1.68
CA SER A 192 7.04 -10.72 -1.94
C SER A 192 5.93 -11.09 -2.93
N ALA A 193 4.76 -10.44 -2.81
CA ALA A 193 3.64 -10.66 -3.73
C ALA A 193 3.94 -10.15 -5.15
N TYR A 194 4.52 -8.95 -5.28
CA TYR A 194 4.94 -8.45 -6.59
C TYR A 194 5.98 -9.36 -7.26
N TRP A 195 7.00 -9.81 -6.50
CA TRP A 195 7.99 -10.73 -7.03
C TRP A 195 7.37 -12.06 -7.48
N LYS A 196 6.47 -12.62 -6.68
CA LYS A 196 5.70 -13.80 -7.08
C LYS A 196 4.93 -13.58 -8.37
N GLY A 197 4.25 -12.44 -8.49
CA GLY A 197 3.50 -12.09 -9.69
C GLY A 197 4.39 -11.96 -10.93
N PHE A 198 5.52 -11.27 -10.84
CA PHE A 198 6.47 -11.15 -11.94
C PHE A 198 6.99 -12.51 -12.40
N LYS A 199 7.33 -13.41 -11.48
CA LYS A 199 7.77 -14.78 -11.84
C LYS A 199 6.66 -15.56 -12.55
N GLU A 200 5.45 -15.58 -11.99
CA GLU A 200 4.33 -16.29 -12.59
C GLU A 200 3.92 -15.73 -13.96
N TYR A 201 4.06 -14.42 -14.17
CA TYR A 201 3.80 -13.79 -15.47
C TYR A 201 4.89 -14.15 -16.47
N SER A 202 6.16 -14.09 -16.06
CA SER A 202 7.31 -14.44 -16.90
C SER A 202 7.27 -15.90 -17.36
N ASP A 203 6.89 -16.83 -16.49
CA ASP A 203 6.75 -18.25 -16.81
C ASP A 203 5.74 -18.51 -17.95
N ARG A 204 4.74 -17.63 -18.08
CA ARG A 204 3.68 -17.74 -19.10
C ARG A 204 3.97 -16.98 -20.38
N SER A 205 4.69 -15.87 -20.31
CA SER A 205 4.85 -14.92 -21.42
C SER A 205 6.29 -14.72 -21.88
N ALA A 206 7.27 -15.37 -21.24
CA ALA A 206 8.70 -15.13 -21.42
C ALA A 206 9.11 -13.65 -21.25
N SER A 207 8.36 -12.88 -20.44
CA SER A 207 8.71 -11.52 -20.06
C SER A 207 10.00 -11.52 -19.22
N SER A 208 10.80 -10.45 -19.31
CA SER A 208 11.91 -10.21 -18.40
C SER A 208 11.44 -10.08 -16.94
N LEU A 209 12.36 -10.17 -16.00
CA LEU A 209 12.09 -9.97 -14.58
C LEU A 209 12.74 -8.66 -14.11
N PRO A 210 12.04 -7.83 -13.32
CA PRO A 210 12.60 -6.62 -12.77
C PRO A 210 13.57 -6.90 -11.61
N ARG A 211 14.45 -5.97 -11.32
CA ARG A 211 15.11 -5.89 -10.02
C ARG A 211 14.12 -5.32 -9.00
N MET A 212 14.01 -5.95 -7.83
CA MET A 212 13.12 -5.50 -6.76
C MET A 212 13.88 -4.56 -5.81
N PHE A 213 13.46 -3.30 -5.74
CA PHE A 213 14.02 -2.32 -4.81
C PHE A 213 13.05 -2.06 -3.67
N GLY A 214 13.42 -2.51 -2.46
CA GLY A 214 12.63 -2.31 -1.25
C GLY A 214 13.13 -1.10 -0.45
N PHE A 215 12.21 -0.33 0.15
CA PHE A 215 12.56 0.82 0.98
C PHE A 215 11.80 0.78 2.30
N GLU A 216 12.55 0.74 3.39
CA GLU A 216 12.05 0.82 4.77
C GLU A 216 12.21 2.24 5.32
N ALA A 217 11.39 2.63 6.29
CA ALA A 217 11.65 3.85 7.06
C ALA A 217 12.79 3.59 8.06
N SER A 218 13.74 4.50 8.21
CA SER A 218 14.97 4.29 9.03
C SER A 218 14.69 3.93 10.48
N GLY A 219 13.60 4.45 11.06
CA GLY A 219 13.15 4.06 12.41
C GLY A 219 12.45 2.69 12.49
N ALA A 220 12.34 1.95 11.38
CA ALA A 220 11.70 0.65 11.28
C ALA A 220 12.37 -0.26 10.22
N ALA A 221 13.67 -0.09 9.97
CA ALA A 221 14.43 -0.71 8.89
C ALA A 221 14.98 -2.10 9.28
N ALA A 222 14.06 -3.03 9.55
CA ALA A 222 14.38 -4.34 10.11
C ALA A 222 15.20 -5.21 9.14
N LEU A 223 14.83 -5.26 7.86
CA LEU A 223 15.54 -6.04 6.83
C LEU A 223 16.90 -5.43 6.48
N VAL A 224 17.00 -4.10 6.41
CA VAL A 224 18.27 -3.40 6.14
C VAL A 224 19.32 -3.72 7.20
N HIS A 225 18.91 -3.71 8.47
CA HIS A 225 19.82 -3.94 9.60
C HIS A 225 19.88 -5.41 10.08
N ASP A 226 19.15 -6.30 9.43
CA ASP A 226 19.01 -7.72 9.79
C ASP A 226 18.73 -7.93 11.30
N ARG A 227 17.80 -7.12 11.85
CA ARG A 227 17.40 -7.17 13.25
C ARG A 227 15.97 -6.68 13.46
N VAL A 228 15.33 -7.18 14.50
CA VAL A 228 14.03 -6.68 14.96
C VAL A 228 14.18 -5.29 15.62
N PHE A 229 13.24 -4.40 15.33
CA PHE A 229 13.07 -3.10 15.99
C PHE A 229 11.91 -3.22 17.00
N PRO A 230 12.17 -3.37 18.30
CA PRO A 230 11.11 -3.56 19.30
C PRO A 230 10.16 -2.37 19.44
N GLN A 231 10.65 -1.17 19.13
CA GLN A 231 9.90 0.08 19.17
C GLN A 231 10.14 0.85 17.87
N PRO A 232 9.48 0.43 16.77
CA PRO A 232 9.62 1.11 15.48
C PRO A 232 8.94 2.48 15.54
N GLU A 233 9.62 3.54 15.07
CA GLU A 233 9.09 4.89 15.03
C GLU A 233 9.33 5.52 13.66
N THR A 234 8.26 6.01 13.04
CA THR A 234 8.28 6.77 11.78
C THR A 234 6.91 7.42 11.54
N ILE A 235 6.90 8.53 10.81
CA ILE A 235 5.67 9.16 10.29
C ILE A 235 4.95 8.26 9.27
N ALA A 236 5.69 7.40 8.58
CA ALA A 236 5.18 6.45 7.59
C ALA A 236 4.45 5.27 8.28
N THR A 237 3.36 5.56 8.96
CA THR A 237 2.67 4.62 9.87
C THR A 237 2.28 3.29 9.24
N ALA A 238 2.03 3.23 7.92
CA ALA A 238 1.65 1.98 7.24
C ALA A 238 2.84 1.01 7.05
N ILE A 239 4.10 1.49 7.20
CA ILE A 239 5.32 0.68 7.20
C ILE A 239 6.06 0.72 8.55
N ARG A 240 5.45 1.24 9.62
CA ARG A 240 5.98 1.24 10.98
C ARG A 240 5.90 -0.15 11.60
N ILE A 241 6.71 -1.06 11.08
CA ILE A 241 6.74 -2.48 11.44
C ILE A 241 8.18 -2.87 11.80
N GLY A 242 8.40 -3.27 13.04
CA GLY A 242 9.73 -3.63 13.53
C GLY A 242 10.09 -5.11 13.37
N ASN A 243 9.10 -5.97 13.10
CA ASN A 243 9.29 -7.41 12.89
C ASN A 243 8.42 -7.89 11.71
N PRO A 244 8.90 -7.80 10.48
CA PRO A 244 8.17 -8.16 9.27
C PRO A 244 7.72 -9.63 9.25
N ALA A 245 6.42 -9.90 9.11
CA ALA A 245 5.90 -11.27 9.09
C ALA A 245 6.32 -12.05 7.82
N SER A 246 6.63 -11.37 6.72
CA SER A 246 7.07 -11.99 5.46
C SER A 246 8.57 -11.82 5.22
N TRP A 247 9.38 -11.75 6.28
CA TRP A 247 10.83 -11.51 6.23
C TRP A 247 11.55 -12.42 5.22
N ALA A 248 11.44 -13.72 5.39
CA ALA A 248 12.11 -14.70 4.54
C ALA A 248 11.73 -14.54 3.06
N LEU A 249 10.45 -14.35 2.77
CA LEU A 249 9.95 -14.17 1.41
C LEU A 249 10.48 -12.91 0.74
N ALA A 250 10.67 -11.82 1.50
CA ALA A 250 11.25 -10.59 0.98
C ALA A 250 12.75 -10.75 0.71
N VAL A 251 13.48 -11.41 1.62
CA VAL A 251 14.90 -11.72 1.42
C VAL A 251 15.11 -12.58 0.16
N ASP A 252 14.25 -13.58 -0.05
CA ASP A 252 14.29 -14.41 -1.26
C ASP A 252 13.97 -13.56 -2.51
N ALA A 253 12.95 -12.71 -2.47
CA ALA A 253 12.62 -11.82 -3.58
C ALA A 253 13.79 -10.89 -3.96
N LEU A 254 14.47 -10.31 -2.98
CA LEU A 254 15.65 -9.46 -3.19
C LEU A 254 16.83 -10.22 -3.78
N LYS A 255 17.12 -11.42 -3.27
CA LYS A 255 18.19 -12.27 -3.78
C LYS A 255 17.94 -12.76 -5.21
N GLU A 256 16.76 -13.32 -5.45
CA GLU A 256 16.38 -13.87 -6.76
C GLU A 256 16.32 -12.81 -7.85
N SER A 257 15.88 -11.59 -7.52
CA SER A 257 15.78 -10.48 -8.47
C SER A 257 17.08 -9.69 -8.67
N ASN A 258 18.17 -10.06 -8.01
CA ASN A 258 19.36 -9.20 -7.90
C ASN A 258 18.99 -7.78 -7.44
N GLY A 259 18.06 -7.70 -6.49
CA GLY A 259 17.45 -6.50 -6.01
C GLY A 259 18.27 -5.76 -4.96
N HIS A 260 17.65 -4.75 -4.37
CA HIS A 260 18.29 -3.90 -3.36
C HIS A 260 17.27 -3.57 -2.25
N ILE A 261 17.73 -3.45 -1.01
CA ILE A 261 16.95 -2.90 0.09
C ILE A 261 17.75 -1.80 0.75
N ASP A 262 17.07 -0.68 1.04
CA ASP A 262 17.68 0.48 1.70
C ASP A 262 16.64 1.12 2.64
N GLU A 263 17.12 2.02 3.46
CA GLU A 263 16.26 2.82 4.35
C GLU A 263 16.18 4.28 3.89
N VAL A 264 15.07 4.91 4.22
CA VAL A 264 14.84 6.35 3.99
C VAL A 264 14.40 7.00 5.30
N THR A 265 14.87 8.22 5.54
CA THR A 265 14.50 8.97 6.76
C THR A 265 13.09 9.55 6.63
N ASP A 266 12.50 9.97 7.76
CA ASP A 266 11.21 10.65 7.77
C ASP A 266 11.26 11.97 6.98
N GLU A 267 12.40 12.68 7.00
CA GLU A 267 12.62 13.88 6.22
C GLU A 267 12.63 13.59 4.72
N GLU A 268 13.36 12.56 4.27
CA GLU A 268 13.37 12.12 2.86
C GLU A 268 11.97 11.71 2.38
N ILE A 269 11.21 11.03 3.24
CA ILE A 269 9.81 10.66 2.97
C ILE A 269 8.93 11.91 2.82
N LEU A 270 9.05 12.90 3.72
CA LEU A 270 8.27 14.14 3.65
C LEU A 270 8.62 14.98 2.42
N GLU A 271 9.90 15.06 2.04
CA GLU A 271 10.31 15.70 0.79
C GLU A 271 9.65 15.04 -0.41
N ALA A 272 9.73 13.70 -0.51
CA ALA A 272 9.11 12.94 -1.58
C ALA A 272 7.58 13.08 -1.60
N TYR A 273 6.95 13.12 -0.42
CA TYR A 273 5.52 13.32 -0.25
C TYR A 273 5.04 14.67 -0.81
N GLN A 274 5.75 15.75 -0.50
CA GLN A 274 5.46 17.06 -1.05
C GLN A 274 5.78 17.16 -2.55
N LEU A 275 6.88 16.52 -2.97
CA LEU A 275 7.33 16.48 -4.37
C LEU A 275 6.26 15.84 -5.27
N MET A 276 5.76 14.67 -4.88
CA MET A 276 4.70 13.96 -5.61
C MET A 276 3.43 14.80 -5.75
N ALA A 277 2.99 15.41 -4.66
CA ALA A 277 1.78 16.22 -4.67
C ALA A 277 1.94 17.48 -5.53
N ARG A 278 3.10 18.18 -5.44
CA ARG A 278 3.30 19.49 -6.06
C ARG A 278 3.76 19.42 -7.51
N LYS A 279 4.58 18.43 -7.89
CA LYS A 279 5.09 18.29 -9.26
C LYS A 279 4.24 17.36 -10.13
N GLU A 280 3.73 16.26 -9.56
CA GLU A 280 3.02 15.24 -10.33
C GLU A 280 1.51 15.23 -10.06
N GLY A 281 1.02 16.02 -9.09
CA GLY A 281 -0.41 16.08 -8.75
C GLY A 281 -0.94 14.81 -8.09
N ILE A 282 -0.07 13.92 -7.58
CA ILE A 282 -0.46 12.65 -6.98
C ILE A 282 -0.33 12.74 -5.46
N PHE A 283 -1.46 12.63 -4.76
CA PHE A 283 -1.53 12.65 -3.31
C PHE A 283 -1.59 11.23 -2.74
N ALA A 284 -0.44 10.74 -2.29
CA ALA A 284 -0.27 9.41 -1.71
C ALA A 284 0.03 9.50 -0.20
N GLU A 285 -0.19 8.44 0.58
CA GLU A 285 0.18 8.43 2.00
C GLU A 285 1.70 8.49 2.20
N PRO A 286 2.23 9.00 3.34
CA PRO A 286 3.67 9.11 3.57
C PRO A 286 4.43 7.80 3.34
N ALA A 287 3.88 6.67 3.80
CA ALA A 287 4.48 5.36 3.57
C ALA A 287 4.66 5.01 2.09
N SER A 288 3.77 5.47 1.21
CA SER A 288 3.90 5.30 -0.24
C SER A 288 5.10 6.02 -0.81
N CYS A 289 5.42 7.18 -0.26
CA CYS A 289 6.48 8.06 -0.74
C CYS A 289 7.89 7.56 -0.38
N ALA A 290 8.00 6.54 0.48
CA ALA A 290 9.26 5.86 0.73
C ALA A 290 9.88 5.27 -0.56
N SER A 291 9.05 4.80 -1.52
CA SER A 291 9.55 4.34 -2.82
C SER A 291 10.16 5.47 -3.65
N ILE A 292 9.56 6.64 -3.65
CA ILE A 292 10.05 7.82 -4.38
C ILE A 292 11.34 8.37 -3.74
N ALA A 293 11.38 8.50 -2.41
CA ALA A 293 12.58 8.88 -1.66
C ALA A 293 13.73 7.91 -1.93
N GLY A 294 13.41 6.61 -1.92
CA GLY A 294 14.38 5.55 -2.18
C GLY A 294 14.91 5.54 -3.62
N ILE A 295 14.09 5.86 -4.63
CA ILE A 295 14.53 6.02 -6.03
C ILE A 295 15.51 7.18 -6.13
N LYS A 296 15.20 8.35 -5.56
CA LYS A 296 16.11 9.50 -5.52
C LYS A 296 17.46 9.13 -4.91
N LYS A 297 17.44 8.47 -3.76
CA LYS A 297 18.64 7.99 -3.07
C LYS A 297 19.41 6.94 -3.88
N SER A 298 18.72 6.07 -4.61
CA SER A 298 19.33 5.07 -5.49
C SER A 298 20.04 5.70 -6.69
N LEU A 299 19.50 6.79 -7.25
CA LEU A 299 20.14 7.58 -8.29
C LEU A 299 21.43 8.23 -7.76
N GLU A 300 21.40 8.85 -6.59
CA GLU A 300 22.54 9.46 -5.93
C GLU A 300 23.66 8.45 -5.64
N LYS A 301 23.29 7.18 -5.37
CA LYS A 301 24.22 6.07 -5.16
C LYS A 301 24.70 5.41 -6.47
N GLY A 302 24.21 5.82 -7.65
CA GLY A 302 24.54 5.20 -8.94
C GLY A 302 24.03 3.77 -9.09
N LEU A 303 22.92 3.41 -8.43
CA LEU A 303 22.30 2.08 -8.50
C LEU A 303 21.29 1.94 -9.66
N LEU A 304 20.91 3.07 -10.24
CA LEU A 304 20.02 3.17 -11.39
C LEU A 304 20.77 3.79 -12.56
N GLU A 305 20.71 3.12 -13.72
CA GLU A 305 21.32 3.62 -14.96
C GLU A 305 20.46 4.75 -15.57
N PRO A 306 21.08 5.72 -16.26
CA PRO A 306 20.33 6.70 -17.05
C PRO A 306 19.39 6.03 -18.05
N GLY A 307 18.17 6.50 -18.15
CA GLY A 307 17.13 5.94 -19.03
C GLY A 307 16.48 4.65 -18.51
N ALA A 308 16.83 4.16 -17.30
CA ALA A 308 16.19 3.00 -16.71
C ALA A 308 14.67 3.20 -16.56
N LYS A 309 13.91 2.16 -16.86
CA LYS A 309 12.45 2.11 -16.67
C LYS A 309 12.13 1.66 -15.25
N VAL A 310 11.61 2.57 -14.43
CA VAL A 310 11.36 2.36 -13.01
C VAL A 310 9.87 2.52 -12.70
N VAL A 311 9.30 1.58 -11.96
CA VAL A 311 7.93 1.70 -11.42
C VAL A 311 7.98 1.87 -9.92
N ALA A 312 7.47 2.99 -9.41
CA ALA A 312 7.25 3.23 -8.00
C ALA A 312 5.85 2.79 -7.57
N VAL A 313 5.74 1.96 -6.54
CA VAL A 313 4.44 1.55 -5.98
C VAL A 313 3.98 2.54 -4.94
N LEU A 314 2.90 3.27 -5.22
CA LEU A 314 2.23 4.17 -4.28
C LEU A 314 1.09 3.43 -3.59
N THR A 315 1.38 2.89 -2.41
CA THR A 315 0.61 1.86 -1.72
C THR A 315 -0.75 2.30 -1.19
N GLY A 316 -0.93 3.60 -0.89
CA GLY A 316 -2.17 4.13 -0.34
C GLY A 316 -2.42 5.60 -0.67
N ASN A 317 -3.67 6.01 -0.58
CA ASN A 317 -4.14 7.36 -0.85
C ASN A 317 -3.73 8.32 0.27
N GLY A 318 -3.38 9.57 -0.05
CA GLY A 318 -2.97 10.58 0.92
C GLY A 318 -4.04 10.91 1.98
N LEU A 319 -5.31 10.78 1.65
CA LEU A 319 -6.41 10.96 2.60
C LEU A 319 -6.47 9.90 3.71
N LYS A 320 -5.64 8.86 3.64
CA LYS A 320 -5.45 7.91 4.74
C LYS A 320 -4.69 8.52 5.93
N ASP A 321 -3.93 9.58 5.67
CA ASP A 321 -3.19 10.31 6.70
C ASP A 321 -3.28 11.84 6.50
N PRO A 322 -4.48 12.43 6.70
CA PRO A 322 -4.69 13.87 6.53
C PRO A 322 -3.95 14.72 7.57
N VAL A 323 -3.60 14.14 8.72
CA VAL A 323 -2.90 14.86 9.79
C VAL A 323 -1.49 15.24 9.33
N THR A 324 -0.73 14.28 8.82
CA THR A 324 0.61 14.56 8.28
C THR A 324 0.58 15.60 7.17
N ALA A 325 -0.46 15.57 6.30
CA ALA A 325 -0.60 16.57 5.24
C ALA A 325 -0.75 18.01 5.78
N MET A 326 -1.55 18.18 6.82
CA MET A 326 -1.77 19.49 7.44
C MET A 326 -0.56 19.97 8.25
N GLU A 327 0.19 19.05 8.87
CA GLU A 327 1.38 19.36 9.66
C GLU A 327 2.58 19.73 8.79
N CYS A 328 2.83 19.01 7.70
CA CYS A 328 3.99 19.27 6.83
C CYS A 328 3.79 20.47 5.88
N SER A 329 2.57 20.96 5.72
CA SER A 329 2.25 22.11 4.86
C SER A 329 1.21 23.01 5.54
N PRO A 330 1.57 23.64 6.68
CA PRO A 330 0.62 24.49 7.39
C PRO A 330 0.24 25.70 6.54
N VAL A 331 -1.05 25.87 6.29
CA VAL A 331 -1.60 27.01 5.54
C VAL A 331 -2.51 27.81 6.46
N THR A 332 -2.22 29.09 6.58
CA THR A 332 -3.15 30.05 7.21
C THR A 332 -3.99 30.70 6.12
N PRO A 333 -5.30 30.45 6.05
CA PRO A 333 -6.16 31.10 5.07
C PRO A 333 -6.11 32.61 5.19
N VAL A 334 -5.94 33.32 4.08
CA VAL A 334 -6.07 34.78 4.04
C VAL A 334 -7.54 35.15 4.22
N LYS A 335 -7.84 35.94 5.25
CA LYS A 335 -9.19 36.43 5.51
C LYS A 335 -9.37 37.79 4.83
N LEU A 336 -10.29 37.85 3.89
CA LEU A 336 -10.69 39.10 3.24
C LEU A 336 -12.17 39.39 3.59
N PRO A 337 -12.57 40.67 3.64
CA PRO A 337 -13.99 41.05 3.68
C PRO A 337 -14.72 40.48 2.46
N ASN A 338 -16.03 40.32 2.56
CA ASN A 338 -16.89 39.97 1.43
C ASN A 338 -17.06 41.18 0.49
N ASP A 339 -15.94 41.61 -0.10
CA ASP A 339 -15.83 42.72 -1.05
C ASP A 339 -15.14 42.22 -2.32
N ARG A 340 -15.85 42.35 -3.44
CA ARG A 340 -15.43 41.84 -4.74
C ARG A 340 -14.13 42.48 -5.23
N GLU A 341 -13.97 43.81 -5.06
CA GLU A 341 -12.79 44.51 -5.57
C GLU A 341 -11.55 44.19 -4.71
N LEU A 342 -11.69 44.10 -3.39
CA LEU A 342 -10.59 43.66 -2.52
C LEU A 342 -10.12 42.26 -2.84
N VAL A 343 -11.04 41.31 -3.08
CA VAL A 343 -10.69 39.94 -3.47
C VAL A 343 -10.01 39.90 -4.83
N LYS A 344 -10.51 40.68 -5.80
CA LYS A 344 -9.92 40.77 -7.13
C LYS A 344 -8.51 41.34 -7.09
N ASP A 345 -8.29 42.40 -6.32
CA ASP A 345 -6.96 43.02 -6.19
C ASP A 345 -5.96 42.09 -5.50
N TYR A 346 -6.40 41.34 -4.48
CA TYR A 346 -5.58 40.33 -3.86
C TYR A 346 -5.17 39.23 -4.87
N ILE A 347 -6.13 38.73 -5.67
CA ILE A 347 -5.88 37.71 -6.69
C ILE A 347 -4.89 38.23 -7.72
N LYS A 348 -5.06 39.45 -8.22
CA LYS A 348 -4.12 40.04 -9.18
C LYS A 348 -2.70 40.15 -8.62
N GLY A 349 -2.55 40.55 -7.37
CA GLY A 349 -1.26 40.59 -6.71
C GLY A 349 -0.60 39.22 -6.56
N THR A 350 -1.44 38.16 -6.39
CA THR A 350 -0.96 36.78 -6.25
C THR A 350 -0.50 36.18 -7.59
N ILE A 351 -1.17 36.51 -8.70
CA ILE A 351 -0.87 35.96 -10.05
C ILE A 351 0.16 36.83 -10.82
N GLY A 352 0.60 37.92 -10.23
CA GLY A 352 1.65 38.78 -10.82
C GLY A 352 1.17 39.59 -12.03
N VAL A 353 -0.12 39.94 -12.10
CA VAL A 353 -0.75 40.78 -13.14
C VAL A 353 -1.11 42.15 -12.60
#